data_f974dde9f0df585414bd85daa2b05c96
#
_entry.id   f974dde9f0df585414bd85daa2b05c96
#
_cell.length_a   1.000
_cell.length_b   1.000
_cell.length_c   1.000
_cell.angle_alpha   90.00
_cell.angle_beta   90.00
_cell.angle_gamma   90.00
#
_symmetry.space_group_name_H-M   'P 1'
#
loop_
_entity.id
_entity.type
_entity.pdbx_description
1 polymer ?
#
loop_
_entity_poly.entity_id
_entity_poly.type
_entity_poly.pdbx_seq_one_letter_code
_entity_poly.pdbx_strand_id
1 'polypeptide(L)'
;LNDIRLKFEGYQSYLDIYLGMFDLGARYFKEKQYDKAFNSFKYALQTKDFILSKNYTYNNIILYPLDTSLVLNTAISAMQSKNEEQTVIYYKMLTDANVSGENYLEVYEYLADLYTKREDKVNQQAIIEKGKQLYPNNDYWYLLELDAMRDKADQATMFAKYEEVMSKNPKNFVVPYNYSIEMYNAIWGRDAKEGDQTAMKEKLTATLKAAIENDKGNDATVLLTKHLYNLSSDLSIAANIMKGTKPEDVKKKADLVAKTNQQMDEFLTYANKASIYFDAQPTLKGAQKGAYTEMLLSMVEVYNYKKNPTKAAEIQKKKDALDK
;
A
#
# COMPACT_ATOMS: atom_id res chain seq x y z
N LEU A 1 -18.39 -1.97 58.85
CA LEU A 1 -19.62 -2.78 58.54
C LEU A 1 -19.65 -3.23 57.09
N ASN A 2 -19.31 -2.36 56.12
CA ASN A 2 -19.30 -2.73 54.69
C ASN A 2 -18.25 -3.78 54.33
N ASP A 3 -17.08 -3.79 54.99
CA ASP A 3 -16.00 -4.73 54.69
C ASP A 3 -16.35 -6.19 55.13
N ILE A 4 -17.13 -6.36 56.19
CA ILE A 4 -17.57 -7.68 56.67
C ILE A 4 -18.53 -8.33 55.66
N ARG A 5 -19.45 -7.56 55.11
CA ARG A 5 -20.42 -8.04 54.14
C ARG A 5 -19.70 -8.44 52.81
N LEU A 6 -18.81 -7.59 52.34
CA LEU A 6 -18.00 -7.88 51.14
C LEU A 6 -17.13 -9.15 51.30
N LYS A 7 -16.57 -9.36 52.50
CA LYS A 7 -15.83 -10.61 52.80
C LYS A 7 -16.75 -11.85 52.79
N PHE A 8 -17.94 -11.72 53.32
CA PHE A 8 -18.91 -12.82 53.32
C PHE A 8 -19.36 -13.26 51.96
N GLU A 9 -19.49 -12.33 51.00
CA GLU A 9 -19.84 -12.59 49.62
C GLU A 9 -18.61 -12.86 48.75
N GLY A 10 -17.42 -13.02 49.35
CA GLY A 10 -16.16 -13.28 48.61
C GLY A 10 -15.82 -12.15 47.63
N TYR A 11 -16.20 -10.92 47.96
CA TYR A 11 -15.99 -9.73 47.09
C TYR A 11 -16.66 -9.81 45.71
N GLN A 12 -17.70 -10.64 45.57
CA GLN A 12 -18.41 -10.91 44.30
C GLN A 12 -18.96 -9.59 43.70
N SER A 13 -19.39 -8.64 44.51
CA SER A 13 -19.88 -7.34 44.04
C SER A 13 -18.89 -6.59 43.15
N TYR A 14 -17.57 -6.73 43.34
CA TYR A 14 -16.60 -6.08 42.46
C TYR A 14 -16.52 -6.78 41.11
N LEU A 15 -16.63 -8.10 41.09
CA LEU A 15 -16.69 -8.85 39.82
C LEU A 15 -17.96 -8.49 39.04
N ASP A 16 -19.09 -8.38 39.73
CA ASP A 16 -20.37 -8.01 39.10
C ASP A 16 -20.32 -6.58 38.52
N ILE A 17 -19.65 -5.64 39.18
CA ILE A 17 -19.38 -4.29 38.64
C ILE A 17 -18.51 -4.36 37.40
N TYR A 18 -17.41 -5.12 37.45
CA TYR A 18 -16.51 -5.30 36.31
C TYR A 18 -17.25 -5.82 35.08
N LEU A 19 -17.97 -6.94 35.24
CA LEU A 19 -18.73 -7.57 34.16
C LEU A 19 -19.87 -6.66 33.67
N GLY A 20 -20.62 -6.08 34.60
CA GLY A 20 -21.74 -5.17 34.28
C GLY A 20 -21.28 -3.91 33.52
N MET A 21 -20.13 -3.34 33.88
CA MET A 21 -19.57 -2.19 33.16
C MET A 21 -19.03 -2.58 31.77
N PHE A 22 -18.47 -3.78 31.62
CA PHE A 22 -18.08 -4.31 30.32
C PHE A 22 -19.30 -4.45 29.39
N ASP A 23 -20.37 -5.11 29.87
CA ASP A 23 -21.59 -5.32 29.09
C ASP A 23 -22.28 -4.01 28.75
N LEU A 24 -22.29 -3.07 29.67
CA LEU A 24 -22.86 -1.73 29.48
C LEU A 24 -22.05 -0.97 28.40
N GLY A 25 -20.74 -1.06 28.44
CA GLY A 25 -19.85 -0.49 27.44
C GLY A 25 -20.11 -1.06 26.05
N ALA A 26 -20.22 -2.39 25.92
CA ALA A 26 -20.52 -3.06 24.67
C ALA A 26 -21.90 -2.64 24.10
N ARG A 27 -22.91 -2.50 24.96
CA ARG A 27 -24.23 -2.01 24.56
C ARG A 27 -24.17 -0.58 24.04
N TYR A 28 -23.56 0.35 24.78
CA TYR A 28 -23.40 1.73 24.35
C TYR A 28 -22.59 1.86 23.06
N PHE A 29 -21.57 1.04 22.89
CA PHE A 29 -20.79 1.01 21.64
C PHE A 29 -21.67 0.62 20.44
N LYS A 30 -22.48 -0.44 20.59
CA LYS A 30 -23.43 -0.87 19.56
C LYS A 30 -24.47 0.22 19.24
N GLU A 31 -24.90 0.98 20.24
CA GLU A 31 -25.80 2.12 20.11
C GLU A 31 -25.11 3.40 19.61
N LYS A 32 -23.82 3.35 19.29
CA LYS A 32 -22.97 4.48 18.86
C LYS A 32 -22.88 5.63 19.88
N GLN A 33 -23.14 5.32 21.16
CA GLN A 33 -22.98 6.25 22.28
C GLN A 33 -21.54 6.15 22.83
N TYR A 34 -20.56 6.55 22.00
CA TYR A 34 -19.16 6.24 22.22
C TYR A 34 -18.56 6.83 23.50
N ASP A 35 -18.98 8.03 23.91
CA ASP A 35 -18.54 8.61 25.19
C ASP A 35 -18.99 7.77 26.39
N LYS A 36 -20.22 7.26 26.35
CA LYS A 36 -20.74 6.37 27.41
C LYS A 36 -20.06 5.01 27.37
N ALA A 37 -19.80 4.48 26.15
CA ALA A 37 -19.07 3.25 25.97
C ALA A 37 -17.66 3.37 26.57
N PHE A 38 -16.93 4.43 26.22
CA PHE A 38 -15.60 4.73 26.76
C PHE A 38 -15.60 4.78 28.29
N ASN A 39 -16.51 5.53 28.89
CA ASN A 39 -16.58 5.64 30.35
C ASN A 39 -16.87 4.28 30.99
N SER A 40 -17.80 3.50 30.42
CA SER A 40 -18.15 2.17 30.97
C SER A 40 -16.95 1.20 30.89
N PHE A 41 -16.28 1.10 29.74
CA PHE A 41 -15.10 0.26 29.60
C PHE A 41 -13.94 0.73 30.50
N LYS A 42 -13.75 2.05 30.65
CA LYS A 42 -12.77 2.62 31.59
C LYS A 42 -13.07 2.21 33.03
N TYR A 43 -14.33 2.27 33.46
CA TYR A 43 -14.71 1.80 34.79
C TYR A 43 -14.52 0.29 34.95
N ALA A 44 -14.78 -0.50 33.92
CA ALA A 44 -14.47 -1.92 33.95
C ALA A 44 -12.96 -2.16 34.15
N LEU A 45 -12.08 -1.48 33.42
CA LEU A 45 -10.62 -1.55 33.61
C LEU A 45 -10.20 -1.17 35.03
N GLN A 46 -10.70 -0.04 35.55
CA GLN A 46 -10.39 0.43 36.90
C GLN A 46 -10.85 -0.57 37.98
N THR A 47 -12.02 -1.18 37.80
CA THR A 47 -12.54 -2.19 38.72
C THR A 47 -11.68 -3.47 38.67
N LYS A 48 -11.30 -3.92 37.47
CA LYS A 48 -10.40 -5.05 37.28
C LYS A 48 -9.05 -4.81 37.98
N ASP A 49 -8.47 -3.64 37.77
CA ASP A 49 -7.17 -3.28 38.36
C ASP A 49 -7.25 -3.20 39.89
N PHE A 50 -8.36 -2.71 40.42
CA PHE A 50 -8.63 -2.74 41.85
C PHE A 50 -8.72 -4.17 42.40
N ILE A 51 -9.47 -5.06 41.74
CA ILE A 51 -9.58 -6.48 42.10
C ILE A 51 -8.19 -7.12 42.16
N LEU A 52 -7.38 -6.93 41.12
CA LEU A 52 -6.03 -7.47 41.04
C LEU A 52 -5.11 -6.89 42.13
N SER A 53 -5.20 -5.59 42.41
CA SER A 53 -4.41 -4.92 43.47
C SER A 53 -4.69 -5.46 44.89
N LYS A 54 -5.88 -6.02 45.07
CA LYS A 54 -6.32 -6.62 46.36
C LYS A 54 -6.13 -8.12 46.40
N ASN A 55 -5.65 -8.74 45.31
CA ASN A 55 -5.52 -10.19 45.14
C ASN A 55 -6.84 -10.93 45.36
N TYR A 56 -7.98 -10.33 44.99
CA TYR A 56 -9.26 -11.03 45.05
C TYR A 56 -9.32 -12.04 43.92
N THR A 57 -9.77 -13.24 44.26
CA THR A 57 -9.87 -14.37 43.32
C THR A 57 -11.29 -14.88 43.26
N TYR A 58 -11.73 -15.33 42.10
CA TYR A 58 -13.08 -15.86 41.87
C TYR A 58 -12.97 -17.23 41.22
N ASN A 59 -13.83 -18.15 41.65
CA ASN A 59 -13.90 -19.48 41.09
C ASN A 59 -14.23 -19.39 39.59
N ASN A 60 -13.42 -20.07 38.76
CA ASN A 60 -13.61 -20.15 37.30
C ASN A 60 -13.42 -18.86 36.50
N ILE A 61 -12.96 -17.76 37.12
CA ILE A 61 -12.67 -16.51 36.40
C ILE A 61 -11.23 -16.11 36.64
N ILE A 62 -10.46 -16.01 35.55
CA ILE A 62 -9.09 -15.52 35.57
C ILE A 62 -9.07 -14.09 35.03
N LEU A 63 -8.65 -13.16 35.86
CA LEU A 63 -8.43 -11.77 35.45
C LEU A 63 -6.94 -11.59 35.10
N TYR A 64 -6.67 -11.18 33.87
CA TYR A 64 -5.32 -10.92 33.41
C TYR A 64 -4.92 -9.46 33.70
N PRO A 65 -3.66 -9.19 34.07
CA PRO A 65 -3.17 -7.81 34.27
C PRO A 65 -3.43 -6.94 33.04
N LEU A 66 -3.14 -7.43 31.86
CA LEU A 66 -3.50 -6.77 30.61
C LEU A 66 -4.63 -7.55 29.93
N ASP A 67 -5.84 -7.00 29.99
CA ASP A 67 -6.98 -7.44 29.20
C ASP A 67 -6.94 -6.69 27.86
N THR A 68 -6.30 -7.30 26.87
CA THR A 68 -6.06 -6.65 25.58
C THR A 68 -7.34 -6.28 24.85
N SER A 69 -8.38 -7.10 24.98
CA SER A 69 -9.69 -6.85 24.36
C SER A 69 -10.40 -5.66 25.00
N LEU A 70 -10.43 -5.59 26.32
CA LEU A 70 -11.04 -4.49 27.03
C LEU A 70 -10.27 -3.18 26.81
N VAL A 71 -8.93 -3.22 26.80
CA VAL A 71 -8.09 -2.05 26.47
C VAL A 71 -8.36 -1.58 25.04
N LEU A 72 -8.46 -2.48 24.08
CA LEU A 72 -8.77 -2.15 22.68
C LEU A 72 -10.16 -1.51 22.57
N ASN A 73 -11.19 -2.09 23.18
CA ASN A 73 -12.55 -1.55 23.16
C ASN A 73 -12.61 -0.15 23.81
N THR A 74 -11.86 0.06 24.89
CA THR A 74 -11.74 1.37 25.54
C THR A 74 -11.11 2.39 24.59
N ALA A 75 -10.01 2.02 23.94
CA ALA A 75 -9.31 2.89 22.99
C ALA A 75 -10.18 3.23 21.76
N ILE A 76 -10.83 2.23 21.16
CA ILE A 76 -11.71 2.45 20.00
C ILE A 76 -12.90 3.36 20.39
N SER A 77 -13.46 3.17 21.57
CA SER A 77 -14.54 4.04 22.07
C SER A 77 -14.07 5.48 22.25
N ALA A 78 -12.85 5.68 22.78
CA ALA A 78 -12.25 7.01 22.89
C ALA A 78 -12.00 7.63 21.51
N MET A 79 -11.50 6.86 20.55
CA MET A 79 -11.26 7.30 19.17
C MET A 79 -12.56 7.73 18.48
N GLN A 80 -13.61 6.93 18.60
CA GLN A 80 -14.93 7.22 18.02
C GLN A 80 -15.60 8.43 18.67
N SER A 81 -15.31 8.70 19.95
CA SER A 81 -15.75 9.92 20.66
C SER A 81 -14.83 11.13 20.42
N LYS A 82 -13.83 11.00 19.54
CA LYS A 82 -12.84 12.04 19.22
C LYS A 82 -11.97 12.46 20.41
N ASN A 83 -11.80 11.60 21.39
CA ASN A 83 -10.92 11.82 22.53
C ASN A 83 -9.51 11.27 22.21
N GLU A 84 -8.75 12.04 21.42
CA GLU A 84 -7.43 11.62 20.92
C GLU A 84 -6.45 11.30 22.07
N GLU A 85 -6.48 12.09 23.15
CA GLU A 85 -5.59 11.88 24.30
C GLU A 85 -5.80 10.50 24.94
N GLN A 86 -7.03 10.14 25.21
CA GLN A 86 -7.36 8.82 25.80
C GLN A 86 -7.11 7.69 24.80
N THR A 87 -7.36 7.90 23.52
CA THR A 87 -7.02 6.94 22.47
C THR A 87 -5.53 6.58 22.51
N VAL A 88 -4.68 7.59 22.56
CA VAL A 88 -3.22 7.41 22.63
C VAL A 88 -2.81 6.63 23.87
N ILE A 89 -3.37 6.96 25.03
CA ILE A 89 -3.05 6.28 26.29
C ILE A 89 -3.31 4.76 26.16
N TYR A 90 -4.51 4.38 25.73
CA TYR A 90 -4.88 2.96 25.66
C TYR A 90 -4.22 2.23 24.48
N TYR A 91 -4.02 2.88 23.34
CA TYR A 91 -3.24 2.29 22.24
C TYR A 91 -1.78 2.06 22.64
N LYS A 92 -1.18 3.00 23.38
CA LYS A 92 0.18 2.80 23.92
C LYS A 92 0.26 1.62 24.88
N MET A 93 -0.74 1.39 25.72
CA MET A 93 -0.75 0.19 26.58
C MET A 93 -0.63 -1.11 25.77
N LEU A 94 -1.28 -1.19 24.61
CA LEU A 94 -1.19 -2.36 23.72
C LEU A 94 0.16 -2.44 23.01
N THR A 95 0.63 -1.33 22.45
CA THR A 95 1.88 -1.31 21.68
C THR A 95 3.12 -1.42 22.56
N ASP A 96 3.10 -0.91 23.80
CA ASP A 96 4.19 -1.07 24.76
C ASP A 96 4.30 -2.51 25.25
N ALA A 97 3.19 -3.24 25.30
CA ALA A 97 3.15 -4.67 25.58
C ALA A 97 3.41 -5.55 24.33
N ASN A 98 3.67 -4.96 23.17
CA ASN A 98 3.86 -5.64 21.88
C ASN A 98 2.68 -6.58 21.52
N VAL A 99 1.45 -6.19 21.88
CA VAL A 99 0.27 -6.95 21.51
C VAL A 99 0.12 -6.94 20.00
N SER A 100 -0.02 -8.12 19.40
CA SER A 100 -0.06 -8.28 17.94
C SER A 100 -1.20 -9.19 17.50
N GLY A 101 -1.41 -9.29 16.19
CA GLY A 101 -2.48 -10.03 15.54
C GLY A 101 -3.32 -9.10 14.66
N GLU A 102 -4.17 -9.69 13.83
CA GLU A 102 -4.93 -8.96 12.82
C GLU A 102 -5.75 -7.79 13.40
N ASN A 103 -6.37 -8.00 14.55
CA ASN A 103 -7.20 -6.98 15.21
C ASN A 103 -6.42 -5.80 15.82
N TYR A 104 -5.09 -5.89 15.89
CA TYR A 104 -4.24 -4.86 16.52
C TYR A 104 -3.39 -4.09 15.52
N LEU A 105 -3.39 -4.46 14.25
CA LEU A 105 -2.63 -3.76 13.22
C LEU A 105 -2.97 -2.27 13.16
N GLU A 106 -4.25 -1.94 13.09
CA GLU A 106 -4.74 -0.55 13.03
C GLU A 106 -4.32 0.30 14.23
N VAL A 107 -4.03 -0.32 15.39
CA VAL A 107 -3.52 0.38 16.58
C VAL A 107 -2.14 0.99 16.31
N TYR A 108 -1.28 0.23 15.66
CA TYR A 108 0.07 0.67 15.31
C TYR A 108 0.04 1.69 14.17
N GLU A 109 -0.77 1.45 13.14
CA GLU A 109 -0.95 2.37 12.02
C GLU A 109 -1.49 3.74 12.49
N TYR A 110 -2.51 3.73 13.35
CA TYR A 110 -3.05 4.96 13.93
C TYR A 110 -2.00 5.78 14.69
N LEU A 111 -1.20 5.13 15.53
CA LEU A 111 -0.14 5.84 16.28
C LEU A 111 0.95 6.35 15.34
N ALA A 112 1.31 5.62 14.29
CA ALA A 112 2.28 6.05 13.30
C ALA A 112 1.80 7.29 12.54
N ASP A 113 0.56 7.30 12.07
CA ASP A 113 -0.06 8.45 11.43
C ASP A 113 -0.14 9.66 12.35
N LEU A 114 -0.53 9.43 13.60
CA LEU A 114 -0.63 10.49 14.60
C LEU A 114 0.74 11.13 14.89
N TYR A 115 1.78 10.31 15.09
CA TYR A 115 3.13 10.81 15.33
C TYR A 115 3.71 11.52 14.09
N THR A 116 3.38 11.04 12.90
CA THR A 116 3.71 11.72 11.64
C THR A 116 3.06 13.11 11.60
N LYS A 117 1.75 13.20 11.87
CA LYS A 117 1.00 14.46 11.90
C LYS A 117 1.51 15.45 12.95
N ARG A 118 2.00 14.93 14.08
CA ARG A 118 2.56 15.74 15.18
C ARG A 118 4.03 16.05 15.00
N GLU A 119 4.68 15.58 13.93
CA GLU A 119 6.10 15.68 13.69
C GLU A 119 6.97 15.09 14.83
N ASP A 120 6.39 14.16 15.59
CA ASP A 120 7.07 13.44 16.68
C ASP A 120 7.92 12.28 16.12
N LYS A 121 9.08 12.63 15.61
CA LYS A 121 9.99 11.71 14.91
C LYS A 121 10.47 10.55 15.78
N VAL A 122 10.62 10.78 17.08
CA VAL A 122 11.12 9.76 18.01
C VAL A 122 10.09 8.64 18.17
N ASN A 123 8.85 9.00 18.49
CA ASN A 123 7.78 8.03 18.64
C ASN A 123 7.36 7.44 17.28
N GLN A 124 7.40 8.22 16.21
CA GLN A 124 7.17 7.75 14.84
C GLN A 124 8.15 6.62 14.47
N GLN A 125 9.44 6.84 14.64
CA GLN A 125 10.46 5.82 14.34
C GLN A 125 10.26 4.57 15.19
N ALA A 126 10.02 4.72 16.49
CA ALA A 126 9.82 3.60 17.40
C ALA A 126 8.61 2.75 17.01
N ILE A 127 7.48 3.36 16.61
CA ILE A 127 6.28 2.63 16.23
C ILE A 127 6.43 1.96 14.86
N ILE A 128 7.15 2.57 13.91
CA ILE A 128 7.47 1.98 12.62
C ILE A 128 8.31 0.71 12.79
N GLU A 129 9.36 0.76 13.62
CA GLU A 129 10.21 -0.41 13.88
C GLU A 129 9.40 -1.56 14.53
N LYS A 130 8.52 -1.25 15.50
CA LYS A 130 7.62 -2.25 16.07
C LYS A 130 6.66 -2.83 15.01
N GLY A 131 6.09 -1.97 14.16
CA GLY A 131 5.21 -2.37 13.06
C GLY A 131 5.90 -3.32 12.09
N LYS A 132 7.12 -3.00 11.65
CA LYS A 132 7.94 -3.86 10.78
C LYS A 132 8.24 -5.22 11.44
N GLN A 133 8.53 -5.23 12.74
CA GLN A 133 8.83 -6.44 13.47
C GLN A 133 7.60 -7.36 13.63
N LEU A 134 6.46 -6.78 13.96
CA LEU A 134 5.22 -7.53 14.27
C LEU A 134 4.41 -7.85 13.01
N TYR A 135 4.50 -7.02 11.98
CA TYR A 135 3.75 -7.12 10.73
C TYR A 135 4.68 -6.96 9.50
N PRO A 136 5.68 -7.84 9.33
CA PRO A 136 6.72 -7.67 8.31
C PRO A 136 6.20 -7.70 6.87
N ASN A 137 5.02 -8.28 6.64
CA ASN A 137 4.40 -8.36 5.32
C ASN A 137 3.43 -7.21 5.03
N ASN A 138 3.28 -6.25 5.93
CA ASN A 138 2.45 -5.08 5.71
C ASN A 138 3.27 -3.95 5.08
N ASP A 139 2.83 -3.53 3.90
CA ASP A 139 3.51 -2.52 3.06
C ASP A 139 3.48 -1.12 3.67
N TYR A 140 2.50 -0.85 4.51
CA TYR A 140 2.30 0.45 5.16
C TYR A 140 3.58 1.00 5.81
N TRP A 141 4.31 0.15 6.54
CA TRP A 141 5.54 0.55 7.25
C TRP A 141 6.64 1.02 6.32
N TYR A 142 6.79 0.34 5.20
CA TYR A 142 7.80 0.64 4.20
C TYR A 142 7.44 1.88 3.38
N LEU A 143 6.15 2.03 3.05
CA LEU A 143 5.64 3.21 2.35
C LEU A 143 5.78 4.46 3.20
N LEU A 144 5.47 4.39 4.49
CA LEU A 144 5.63 5.50 5.43
C LEU A 144 7.10 5.93 5.55
N GLU A 145 8.04 4.98 5.55
CA GLU A 145 9.48 5.26 5.56
C GLU A 145 9.94 5.92 4.25
N LEU A 146 9.48 5.43 3.11
CA LEU A 146 9.75 6.01 1.80
C LEU A 146 9.19 7.44 1.69
N ASP A 147 7.95 7.66 2.15
CA ASP A 147 7.33 8.98 2.15
C ASP A 147 8.09 9.99 3.01
N ALA A 148 8.58 9.56 4.18
CA ALA A 148 9.40 10.41 5.04
C ALA A 148 10.75 10.85 4.41
N MET A 149 11.24 10.09 3.43
CA MET A 149 12.46 10.38 2.69
C MET A 149 12.23 11.21 1.42
N ARG A 150 11.04 11.21 0.85
CA ARG A 150 10.72 11.74 -0.49
C ARG A 150 11.22 13.17 -0.72
N ASP A 151 11.03 14.05 0.25
CA ASP A 151 11.41 15.47 0.13
C ASP A 151 12.86 15.77 0.54
N LYS A 152 13.58 14.79 1.06
CA LYS A 152 14.90 14.98 1.70
C LYS A 152 16.03 14.24 1.05
N ALA A 153 15.72 13.10 0.43
CA ALA A 153 16.71 12.24 -0.19
C ALA A 153 16.86 12.59 -1.68
N ASP A 154 18.09 12.47 -2.19
CA ASP A 154 18.31 12.49 -3.61
C ASP A 154 17.76 11.21 -4.28
N GLN A 155 17.62 11.23 -5.59
CA GLN A 155 17.09 10.12 -6.37
C GLN A 155 17.84 8.80 -6.14
N ALA A 156 19.17 8.84 -6.04
CA ALA A 156 19.98 7.63 -5.87
C ALA A 156 19.72 6.99 -4.50
N THR A 157 19.62 7.80 -3.45
CA THR A 157 19.28 7.36 -2.09
C THR A 157 17.87 6.77 -2.04
N MET A 158 16.89 7.41 -2.71
CA MET A 158 15.53 6.89 -2.80
C MET A 158 15.50 5.55 -3.53
N PHE A 159 16.21 5.44 -4.65
CA PHE A 159 16.24 4.19 -5.43
C PHE A 159 16.89 3.04 -4.66
N ALA A 160 18.00 3.32 -3.95
CA ALA A 160 18.63 2.33 -3.06
C ALA A 160 17.67 1.86 -1.95
N LYS A 161 16.85 2.77 -1.41
CA LYS A 161 15.86 2.42 -0.40
C LYS A 161 14.74 1.55 -0.96
N TYR A 162 14.23 1.84 -2.15
CA TYR A 162 13.26 0.98 -2.83
C TYR A 162 13.81 -0.45 -3.02
N GLU A 163 15.06 -0.57 -3.46
CA GLU A 163 15.72 -1.87 -3.66
C GLU A 163 15.90 -2.64 -2.36
N GLU A 164 16.29 -1.95 -1.28
CA GLU A 164 16.38 -2.55 0.06
C GLU A 164 15.02 -3.13 0.51
N VAL A 165 13.95 -2.34 0.37
CA VAL A 165 12.60 -2.75 0.78
C VAL A 165 12.09 -3.92 -0.08
N MET A 166 12.28 -3.85 -1.40
CA MET A 166 11.90 -4.93 -2.31
C MET A 166 12.61 -6.25 -1.99
N SER A 167 13.89 -6.19 -1.59
CA SER A 167 14.64 -7.39 -1.21
C SER A 167 14.09 -8.08 0.03
N LYS A 168 13.51 -7.31 0.94
CA LYS A 168 12.91 -7.82 2.19
C LYS A 168 11.51 -8.39 2.00
N ASN A 169 10.78 -7.90 1.00
CA ASN A 169 9.40 -8.33 0.72
C ASN A 169 9.16 -8.56 -0.78
N PRO A 170 9.68 -9.66 -1.35
CA PRO A 170 9.64 -9.90 -2.80
C PRO A 170 8.25 -10.18 -3.37
N LYS A 171 7.25 -10.46 -2.53
CA LYS A 171 5.86 -10.69 -2.98
C LYS A 171 4.99 -9.44 -2.94
N ASN A 172 5.56 -8.31 -2.54
CA ASN A 172 4.88 -7.06 -2.50
C ASN A 172 4.65 -6.53 -3.92
N PHE A 173 3.46 -5.98 -4.17
CA PHE A 173 3.13 -5.28 -5.41
C PHE A 173 3.41 -3.78 -5.34
N VAL A 174 3.06 -3.16 -4.22
CA VAL A 174 2.98 -1.69 -4.11
C VAL A 174 4.35 -1.03 -4.20
N VAL A 175 5.36 -1.59 -3.52
CA VAL A 175 6.71 -1.01 -3.50
C VAL A 175 7.40 -1.08 -4.86
N PRO A 176 7.48 -2.23 -5.56
CA PRO A 176 8.07 -2.30 -6.90
C PRO A 176 7.27 -1.49 -7.93
N TYR A 177 5.94 -1.40 -7.79
CA TYR A 177 5.13 -0.56 -8.66
C TYR A 177 5.42 0.93 -8.46
N ASN A 178 5.48 1.42 -7.21
CA ASN A 178 5.84 2.80 -6.91
C ASN A 178 7.27 3.11 -7.37
N TYR A 179 8.21 2.21 -7.16
CA TYR A 179 9.57 2.34 -7.70
C TYR A 179 9.58 2.46 -9.22
N SER A 180 8.75 1.67 -9.89
CA SER A 180 8.60 1.74 -11.35
C SER A 180 8.04 3.08 -11.81
N ILE A 181 7.09 3.67 -11.09
CA ILE A 181 6.59 5.02 -11.37
C ILE A 181 7.71 6.06 -11.26
N GLU A 182 8.51 6.01 -10.19
CA GLU A 182 9.65 6.93 -10.01
C GLU A 182 10.69 6.78 -11.12
N MET A 183 11.06 5.55 -11.49
CA MET A 183 11.96 5.30 -12.61
C MET A 183 11.36 5.76 -13.95
N TYR A 184 10.08 5.49 -14.18
CA TYR A 184 9.39 5.93 -15.39
C TYR A 184 9.43 7.45 -15.53
N ASN A 185 9.13 8.18 -14.45
CA ASN A 185 9.18 9.64 -14.44
C ASN A 185 10.60 10.17 -14.64
N ALA A 186 11.60 9.51 -14.08
CA ALA A 186 13.01 9.88 -14.26
C ALA A 186 13.50 9.67 -15.71
N ILE A 187 12.93 8.71 -16.43
CA ILE A 187 13.31 8.37 -17.82
C ILE A 187 12.47 9.16 -18.83
N TRP A 188 11.16 9.22 -18.63
CA TRP A 188 10.18 9.70 -19.62
C TRP A 188 9.40 10.95 -19.16
N GLY A 189 9.60 11.38 -17.93
CA GLY A 189 8.93 12.55 -17.38
C GLY A 189 9.44 13.87 -17.96
N ARG A 190 8.74 14.95 -17.65
CA ARG A 190 9.08 16.30 -18.13
C ARG A 190 10.49 16.74 -17.73
N ASP A 191 10.93 16.32 -16.53
CA ASP A 191 12.22 16.71 -15.96
C ASP A 191 13.26 15.59 -16.09
N ALA A 192 13.06 14.68 -17.07
CA ALA A 192 14.01 13.61 -17.37
C ALA A 192 15.39 14.19 -17.71
N LYS A 193 16.43 13.66 -17.08
CA LYS A 193 17.80 14.11 -17.34
C LYS A 193 18.31 13.55 -18.65
N GLU A 194 19.03 14.37 -19.41
CA GLU A 194 19.76 13.90 -20.59
C GLU A 194 20.89 12.95 -20.18
N GLY A 195 21.20 12.00 -21.03
CA GLY A 195 22.29 11.04 -20.86
C GLY A 195 21.91 9.61 -21.15
N ASP A 196 22.84 8.71 -20.93
CA ASP A 196 22.61 7.27 -21.10
C ASP A 196 21.77 6.71 -19.94
N GLN A 197 20.55 6.36 -20.26
CA GLN A 197 19.59 5.79 -19.31
C GLN A 197 19.35 4.28 -19.56
N THR A 198 20.17 3.63 -20.33
CA THR A 198 19.99 2.22 -20.76
C THR A 198 19.79 1.31 -19.55
N ALA A 199 20.67 1.37 -18.56
CA ALA A 199 20.58 0.53 -17.36
C ALA A 199 19.28 0.77 -16.57
N MET A 200 18.82 2.01 -16.48
CA MET A 200 17.56 2.35 -15.78
C MET A 200 16.34 1.86 -16.58
N LYS A 201 16.36 1.95 -17.91
CA LYS A 201 15.31 1.42 -18.78
C LYS A 201 15.19 -0.11 -18.67
N GLU A 202 16.31 -0.82 -18.61
CA GLU A 202 16.35 -2.27 -18.39
C GLU A 202 15.82 -2.65 -17.01
N LYS A 203 16.25 -1.93 -15.97
CA LYS A 203 15.78 -2.13 -14.60
C LYS A 203 14.27 -1.90 -14.48
N LEU A 204 13.75 -0.82 -15.08
CA LEU A 204 12.32 -0.54 -15.10
C LEU A 204 11.52 -1.68 -15.75
N THR A 205 12.00 -2.18 -16.90
CA THR A 205 11.38 -3.33 -17.57
C THR A 205 11.33 -4.56 -16.65
N ALA A 206 12.45 -4.89 -16.01
CA ALA A 206 12.56 -6.05 -15.13
C ALA A 206 11.66 -5.90 -13.88
N THR A 207 11.67 -4.73 -13.25
CA THR A 207 10.85 -4.44 -12.06
C THR A 207 9.36 -4.53 -12.36
N LEU A 208 8.89 -3.96 -13.48
CA LEU A 208 7.49 -4.05 -13.90
C LEU A 208 7.08 -5.49 -14.21
N LYS A 209 7.91 -6.27 -14.89
CA LYS A 209 7.62 -7.69 -15.17
C LYS A 209 7.46 -8.49 -13.87
N ALA A 210 8.31 -8.25 -12.89
CA ALA A 210 8.19 -8.90 -11.57
C ALA A 210 6.92 -8.41 -10.81
N ALA A 211 6.59 -7.12 -10.88
CA ALA A 211 5.41 -6.59 -10.25
C ALA A 211 4.10 -7.17 -10.81
N ILE A 212 4.05 -7.44 -12.13
CA ILE A 212 2.85 -8.01 -12.81
C ILE A 212 2.41 -9.34 -12.20
N GLU A 213 3.31 -10.14 -11.66
CA GLU A 213 3.00 -11.44 -11.04
C GLU A 213 2.08 -11.28 -9.81
N ASN A 214 2.13 -10.12 -9.14
CA ASN A 214 1.34 -9.80 -7.96
C ASN A 214 0.29 -8.69 -8.21
N ASP A 215 0.17 -8.22 -9.46
CA ASP A 215 -0.72 -7.12 -9.85
C ASP A 215 -2.15 -7.61 -10.08
N LYS A 216 -3.05 -7.34 -9.14
CA LYS A 216 -4.47 -7.65 -9.26
C LYS A 216 -5.25 -6.60 -10.08
N GLY A 217 -4.70 -5.38 -10.17
CA GLY A 217 -5.35 -4.21 -10.78
C GLY A 217 -4.95 -3.95 -12.23
N ASN A 218 -3.98 -4.68 -12.77
CA ASN A 218 -3.38 -4.50 -14.09
C ASN A 218 -2.58 -3.19 -14.27
N ASP A 219 -2.29 -2.47 -13.19
CA ASP A 219 -1.61 -1.17 -13.23
C ASP A 219 -0.16 -1.29 -13.70
N ALA A 220 0.58 -2.30 -13.23
CA ALA A 220 1.95 -2.55 -13.66
C ALA A 220 2.00 -2.97 -15.14
N THR A 221 1.02 -3.74 -15.61
CA THR A 221 0.92 -4.13 -17.03
C THR A 221 0.71 -2.89 -17.91
N VAL A 222 -0.16 -1.96 -17.50
CA VAL A 222 -0.40 -0.70 -18.21
C VAL A 222 0.85 0.18 -18.24
N LEU A 223 1.54 0.32 -17.11
CA LEU A 223 2.79 1.09 -17.07
C LEU A 223 3.90 0.46 -17.93
N LEU A 224 3.98 -0.88 -17.93
CA LEU A 224 4.90 -1.60 -18.80
C LEU A 224 4.60 -1.36 -20.28
N THR A 225 3.33 -1.33 -20.69
CA THR A 225 2.98 -1.03 -22.09
C THR A 225 3.44 0.37 -22.50
N LYS A 226 3.24 1.38 -21.65
CA LYS A 226 3.74 2.74 -21.91
C LYS A 226 5.26 2.76 -22.07
N HIS A 227 5.96 2.08 -21.18
CA HIS A 227 7.42 2.00 -21.22
C HIS A 227 7.93 1.32 -22.50
N LEU A 228 7.37 0.14 -22.85
CA LEU A 228 7.76 -0.61 -24.03
C LEU A 228 7.46 0.15 -25.34
N TYR A 229 6.35 0.86 -25.39
CA TYR A 229 6.03 1.74 -26.52
C TYR A 229 7.08 2.85 -26.68
N ASN A 230 7.44 3.53 -25.59
CA ASN A 230 8.47 4.59 -25.62
C ASN A 230 9.83 4.03 -26.04
N LEU A 231 10.22 2.87 -25.55
CA LEU A 231 11.45 2.17 -26.00
C LEU A 231 11.44 1.90 -27.50
N SER A 232 10.32 1.40 -28.01
CA SER A 232 10.19 1.10 -29.45
C SER A 232 10.24 2.38 -30.30
N SER A 233 9.65 3.47 -29.80
CA SER A 233 9.71 4.78 -30.45
C SER A 233 11.13 5.32 -30.51
N ASP A 234 11.88 5.30 -29.40
CA ASP A 234 13.30 5.72 -29.38
C ASP A 234 14.13 4.94 -30.38
N LEU A 235 13.99 3.61 -30.41
CA LEU A 235 14.72 2.75 -31.35
C LEU A 235 14.34 3.06 -32.81
N SER A 236 13.06 3.28 -33.09
CA SER A 236 12.58 3.65 -34.44
C SER A 236 13.13 5.00 -34.88
N ILE A 237 13.17 6.00 -34.02
CA ILE A 237 13.75 7.30 -34.28
C ILE A 237 15.24 7.14 -34.57
N ALA A 238 15.99 6.41 -33.74
CA ALA A 238 17.40 6.16 -33.93
C ALA A 238 17.69 5.49 -35.28
N ALA A 239 16.86 4.50 -35.66
CA ALA A 239 16.99 3.85 -36.99
C ALA A 239 16.72 4.81 -38.15
N ASN A 240 15.74 5.71 -38.02
CA ASN A 240 15.31 6.64 -39.07
C ASN A 240 16.32 7.78 -39.32
N ILE A 241 16.98 8.28 -38.27
CA ILE A 241 17.99 9.33 -38.39
C ILE A 241 19.34 8.83 -38.91
N MET A 242 19.57 7.51 -38.91
CA MET A 242 20.81 6.91 -39.35
C MET A 242 20.91 6.97 -40.88
N LYS A 243 21.88 7.76 -41.41
CA LYS A 243 22.04 8.06 -42.84
C LYS A 243 23.28 7.40 -43.48
N GLY A 244 24.09 6.67 -42.72
CA GLY A 244 25.34 6.06 -43.26
C GLY A 244 25.07 5.01 -44.32
N THR A 245 25.94 4.98 -45.33
CA THR A 245 25.88 4.04 -46.45
C THR A 245 26.95 2.96 -46.39
N LYS A 246 27.87 3.07 -45.40
CA LYS A 246 28.91 2.05 -45.19
C LYS A 246 28.26 0.75 -44.69
N PRO A 247 28.86 -0.41 -44.98
CA PRO A 247 28.33 -1.70 -44.55
C PRO A 247 28.03 -1.77 -43.02
N GLU A 248 28.86 -1.15 -42.20
CA GLU A 248 28.69 -1.06 -40.75
C GLU A 248 27.46 -0.25 -40.33
N ASP A 249 27.19 0.87 -41.05
CA ASP A 249 26.03 1.70 -40.79
C ASP A 249 24.73 1.01 -41.20
N VAL A 250 24.75 0.37 -42.36
CA VAL A 250 23.63 -0.45 -42.87
C VAL A 250 23.30 -1.57 -41.88
N LYS A 251 24.33 -2.25 -41.35
CA LYS A 251 24.15 -3.29 -40.35
C LYS A 251 23.57 -2.73 -39.06
N LYS A 252 24.13 -1.64 -38.52
CA LYS A 252 23.60 -0.97 -37.31
C LYS A 252 22.15 -0.56 -37.47
N LYS A 253 21.79 -0.01 -38.63
CA LYS A 253 20.39 0.36 -38.93
C LYS A 253 19.48 -0.87 -38.95
N ALA A 254 19.91 -1.96 -39.57
CA ALA A 254 19.15 -3.21 -39.59
C ALA A 254 18.97 -3.79 -38.19
N ASP A 255 20.00 -3.74 -37.35
CA ASP A 255 19.94 -4.17 -35.94
C ASP A 255 18.95 -3.32 -35.13
N LEU A 256 18.93 -2.00 -35.34
CA LEU A 256 17.97 -1.11 -34.69
C LEU A 256 16.52 -1.41 -35.11
N VAL A 257 16.30 -1.63 -36.42
CA VAL A 257 14.97 -2.01 -36.94
C VAL A 257 14.53 -3.36 -36.37
N ALA A 258 15.42 -4.32 -36.25
CA ALA A 258 15.13 -5.63 -35.66
C ALA A 258 14.73 -5.48 -34.17
N LYS A 259 15.50 -4.71 -33.41
CA LYS A 259 15.21 -4.41 -32.01
C LYS A 259 13.88 -3.65 -31.86
N THR A 260 13.59 -2.68 -32.75
CA THR A 260 12.31 -1.97 -32.79
C THR A 260 11.14 -2.95 -32.93
N ASN A 261 11.23 -3.86 -33.91
CA ASN A 261 10.20 -4.87 -34.15
C ASN A 261 10.00 -5.78 -32.93
N GLN A 262 11.09 -6.25 -32.33
CA GLN A 262 11.03 -7.08 -31.11
C GLN A 262 10.35 -6.36 -29.98
N GLN A 263 10.69 -5.08 -29.75
CA GLN A 263 10.10 -4.27 -28.69
C GLN A 263 8.62 -3.99 -28.93
N MET A 264 8.22 -3.78 -30.20
CA MET A 264 6.81 -3.63 -30.58
C MET A 264 6.01 -4.93 -30.40
N ASP A 265 6.59 -6.09 -30.66
CA ASP A 265 5.93 -7.37 -30.42
C ASP A 265 5.73 -7.62 -28.93
N GLU A 266 6.73 -7.26 -28.12
CA GLU A 266 6.60 -7.34 -26.67
C GLU A 266 5.53 -6.37 -26.14
N PHE A 267 5.53 -5.11 -26.61
CA PHE A 267 4.45 -4.15 -26.32
C PHE A 267 3.08 -4.73 -26.63
N LEU A 268 2.86 -5.25 -27.84
CA LEU A 268 1.58 -5.83 -28.24
C LEU A 268 1.16 -7.01 -27.37
N THR A 269 2.11 -7.81 -26.89
CA THR A 269 1.83 -8.92 -25.97
C THR A 269 1.18 -8.42 -24.67
N TYR A 270 1.80 -7.41 -24.03
CA TYR A 270 1.26 -6.86 -22.79
C TYR A 270 0.02 -5.98 -23.00
N ALA A 271 -0.03 -5.22 -24.10
CA ALA A 271 -1.19 -4.41 -24.46
C ALA A 271 -2.44 -5.28 -24.72
N ASN A 272 -2.30 -6.41 -25.40
CA ASN A 272 -3.41 -7.35 -25.57
C ASN A 272 -3.87 -7.96 -24.23
N LYS A 273 -2.92 -8.31 -23.33
CA LYS A 273 -3.25 -8.78 -21.98
C LYS A 273 -4.02 -7.72 -21.18
N ALA A 274 -3.56 -6.46 -21.21
CA ALA A 274 -4.24 -5.36 -20.57
C ALA A 274 -5.62 -5.07 -21.18
N SER A 275 -5.77 -5.18 -22.51
CA SER A 275 -7.05 -5.03 -23.20
C SER A 275 -8.09 -6.03 -22.70
N ILE A 276 -7.72 -7.30 -22.52
CA ILE A 276 -8.63 -8.33 -21.98
C ILE A 276 -9.15 -7.95 -20.61
N TYR A 277 -8.27 -7.43 -19.75
CA TYR A 277 -8.68 -6.95 -18.42
C TYR A 277 -9.67 -5.79 -18.50
N PHE A 278 -9.37 -4.75 -19.32
CA PHE A 278 -10.26 -3.59 -19.44
C PHE A 278 -11.61 -3.94 -20.07
N ASP A 279 -11.61 -4.83 -21.06
CA ASP A 279 -12.85 -5.28 -21.72
C ASP A 279 -13.77 -6.06 -20.78
N ALA A 280 -13.21 -6.73 -19.78
CA ALA A 280 -13.98 -7.46 -18.78
C ALA A 280 -14.61 -6.55 -17.70
N GLN A 281 -14.22 -5.26 -17.64
CA GLN A 281 -14.76 -4.34 -16.65
C GLN A 281 -16.14 -3.82 -17.08
N PRO A 282 -17.16 -3.88 -16.21
CA PRO A 282 -18.51 -3.39 -16.55
C PRO A 282 -18.54 -1.87 -16.78
N THR A 283 -17.63 -1.15 -16.14
CA THR A 283 -17.49 0.30 -16.28
C THR A 283 -16.05 0.71 -15.99
N LEU A 284 -15.45 1.51 -16.84
CA LEU A 284 -14.13 2.08 -16.62
C LEU A 284 -14.25 3.45 -15.93
N LYS A 285 -13.50 3.65 -14.85
CA LYS A 285 -13.35 4.97 -14.21
C LYS A 285 -12.52 5.89 -15.12
N GLY A 286 -12.66 7.22 -14.96
CA GLY A 286 -12.02 8.21 -15.83
C GLY A 286 -10.53 7.96 -16.10
N ALA A 287 -9.73 7.71 -15.04
CA ALA A 287 -8.30 7.40 -15.20
C ALA A 287 -8.03 6.10 -15.97
N GLN A 288 -8.81 5.06 -15.72
CA GLN A 288 -8.72 3.76 -16.43
C GLN A 288 -9.12 3.93 -17.90
N LYS A 289 -10.19 4.67 -18.17
CA LYS A 289 -10.62 4.98 -19.54
C LYS A 289 -9.53 5.74 -20.29
N GLY A 290 -8.91 6.75 -19.68
CA GLY A 290 -7.79 7.50 -20.26
C GLY A 290 -6.59 6.61 -20.58
N ALA A 291 -6.15 5.81 -19.61
CA ALA A 291 -5.03 4.89 -19.80
C ALA A 291 -5.29 3.86 -20.91
N TYR A 292 -6.50 3.31 -20.96
CA TYR A 292 -6.90 2.37 -21.99
C TYR A 292 -6.94 3.02 -23.37
N THR A 293 -7.49 4.23 -23.48
CA THR A 293 -7.53 5.00 -24.74
C THR A 293 -6.13 5.26 -25.28
N GLU A 294 -5.19 5.71 -24.44
CA GLU A 294 -3.80 5.93 -24.82
C GLU A 294 -3.13 4.63 -25.31
N MET A 295 -3.35 3.52 -24.59
CA MET A 295 -2.81 2.23 -24.98
C MET A 295 -3.34 1.76 -26.35
N LEU A 296 -4.64 1.91 -26.59
CA LEU A 296 -5.25 1.57 -27.89
C LEU A 296 -4.69 2.42 -29.03
N LEU A 297 -4.47 3.72 -28.82
CA LEU A 297 -3.81 4.59 -29.80
C LEU A 297 -2.41 4.10 -30.12
N SER A 298 -1.61 3.77 -29.11
CA SER A 298 -0.27 3.19 -29.31
C SER A 298 -0.33 1.86 -30.08
N MET A 299 -1.33 1.01 -29.79
CA MET A 299 -1.53 -0.23 -30.56
C MET A 299 -1.83 0.05 -32.05
N VAL A 300 -2.67 1.04 -32.36
CA VAL A 300 -2.96 1.46 -33.75
C VAL A 300 -1.68 1.87 -34.46
N GLU A 301 -0.84 2.69 -33.83
CA GLU A 301 0.43 3.14 -34.39
C GLU A 301 1.40 1.99 -34.64
N VAL A 302 1.53 1.07 -33.68
CA VAL A 302 2.37 -0.12 -33.82
C VAL A 302 1.88 -1.03 -34.95
N TYR A 303 0.57 -1.29 -35.08
CA TYR A 303 0.04 -2.10 -36.17
C TYR A 303 0.23 -1.41 -37.53
N ASN A 304 0.13 -0.10 -37.62
CA ASN A 304 0.43 0.64 -38.86
C ASN A 304 1.91 0.53 -39.21
N TYR A 305 2.83 0.72 -38.25
CA TYR A 305 4.28 0.50 -38.48
C TYR A 305 4.59 -0.92 -39.00
N LYS A 306 3.91 -1.92 -38.41
CA LYS A 306 4.05 -3.34 -38.82
C LYS A 306 3.28 -3.67 -40.11
N LYS A 307 2.72 -2.66 -40.81
CA LYS A 307 1.97 -2.83 -42.06
C LYS A 307 0.79 -3.78 -41.94
N ASN A 308 0.08 -3.75 -40.80
CA ASN A 308 -1.13 -4.50 -40.55
C ASN A 308 -2.35 -3.58 -40.40
N PRO A 309 -2.86 -3.02 -41.52
CA PRO A 309 -3.96 -2.04 -41.49
C PRO A 309 -5.28 -2.66 -40.98
N THR A 310 -5.47 -3.94 -41.17
CA THR A 310 -6.67 -4.65 -40.68
C THR A 310 -6.77 -4.61 -39.16
N LYS A 311 -5.67 -4.96 -38.48
CA LYS A 311 -5.58 -4.89 -37.02
C LYS A 311 -5.62 -3.42 -36.51
N ALA A 312 -4.96 -2.52 -37.20
CA ALA A 312 -5.02 -1.10 -36.85
C ALA A 312 -6.47 -0.57 -36.88
N ALA A 313 -7.24 -0.90 -37.91
CA ALA A 313 -8.64 -0.49 -38.05
C ALA A 313 -9.56 -1.14 -36.97
N GLU A 314 -9.31 -2.43 -36.63
CA GLU A 314 -10.01 -3.11 -35.55
C GLU A 314 -9.83 -2.41 -34.19
N ILE A 315 -8.56 -2.08 -33.84
CA ILE A 315 -8.23 -1.39 -32.59
C ILE A 315 -8.75 0.06 -32.61
N GLN A 316 -8.67 0.77 -33.74
CA GLN A 316 -9.25 2.11 -33.87
C GLN A 316 -10.76 2.11 -33.60
N LYS A 317 -11.49 1.16 -34.17
CA LYS A 317 -12.92 1.01 -33.93
C LYS A 317 -13.25 0.77 -32.44
N LYS A 318 -12.41 -0.04 -31.77
CA LYS A 318 -12.52 -0.29 -30.34
C LYS A 318 -12.30 0.97 -29.52
N LYS A 319 -11.29 1.76 -29.85
CA LYS A 319 -11.01 3.07 -29.24
C LYS A 319 -12.20 4.02 -29.42
N ASP A 320 -12.73 4.12 -30.64
CA ASP A 320 -13.86 5.02 -30.94
C ASP A 320 -15.17 4.62 -30.21
N ALA A 321 -15.29 3.34 -29.84
CA ALA A 321 -16.40 2.85 -29.01
C ALA A 321 -16.30 3.28 -27.54
N LEU A 322 -15.07 3.51 -27.04
CA LEU A 322 -14.85 4.03 -25.68
C LEU A 322 -15.20 5.52 -25.54
N ASP A 323 -15.16 6.28 -26.63
CA ASP A 323 -15.41 7.73 -26.61
C ASP A 323 -16.92 8.07 -26.63
N LYS A 324 -17.75 7.07 -26.88
CA LYS A 324 -19.23 7.18 -26.84
C LYS A 324 -19.77 6.92 -25.46
#